data_f80a900b9ae212ee47869a13052c5e01
#
_entry.id   f80a900b9ae212ee47869a13052c5e01
#
_cell.length_a   1.000
_cell.length_b   1.000
_cell.length_c   1.000
_cell.angle_alpha   90.00
_cell.angle_beta   90.00
_cell.angle_gamma   90.00
#
_symmetry.space_group_name_H-M   'P 1'
#
loop_
_entity.id
_entity.type
_entity.pdbx_description
1 polymer ?
#
loop_
_entity_poly.entity_id
_entity_poly.type
_entity_poly.pdbx_seq_one_letter_code
_entity_poly.pdbx_strand_id
1 'polypeptide(L)'
;EMCIRDSYKYSGSFNMQYSNVKTGEKGEDDYIKQSNFRIQWTHSQDPKANPGSTFSASVNFATSGYSRYSATNLNDILSTQTNSTVSYSKNWAGTPFSLSANMAISQNSQNKTISITLPTMVFNVSRFYPFKRKEKQGKDRWYEKISMQYTGKMTNSVTTTESEVFSKETLENMKNGIEHSIPISASFNLLNYINLSPSVNYNEKWYFKKVEFEWNPVTN
;
A
#
# COMPACT_ATOMS: atom_id res chain seq x y z
N GLU A 1 -9.59 41.46 18.38
CA GLU A 1 -9.87 40.22 17.59
C GLU A 1 -8.66 39.33 17.66
N MET A 2 -8.73 38.33 18.52
CA MET A 2 -7.70 37.29 18.62
C MET A 2 -7.95 36.32 17.47
N CYS A 3 -7.23 36.46 16.36
CA CYS A 3 -7.19 35.45 15.31
C CYS A 3 -6.53 34.20 15.89
N ILE A 4 -7.34 33.30 16.42
CA ILE A 4 -6.92 31.94 16.74
C ILE A 4 -6.68 31.26 15.38
N ARG A 5 -5.43 31.26 14.95
CA ARG A 5 -4.97 30.46 13.82
C ARG A 5 -4.82 29.02 14.28
N ASP A 6 -5.91 28.40 14.66
CA ASP A 6 -5.96 26.96 14.87
C ASP A 6 -6.01 26.28 13.50
N SER A 7 -4.85 26.18 12.92
CA SER A 7 -4.68 25.24 11.81
C SER A 7 -4.63 23.85 12.43
N TYR A 8 -5.75 23.14 12.42
CA TYR A 8 -5.80 21.71 12.71
C TYR A 8 -4.95 20.98 11.69
N LYS A 9 -3.68 20.76 12.04
CA LYS A 9 -2.71 20.11 11.17
C LYS A 9 -3.03 18.62 10.99
N TYR A 10 -3.71 18.06 11.93
CA TYR A 10 -4.04 16.65 12.00
C TYR A 10 -5.44 16.48 12.55
N SER A 11 -6.20 15.55 12.00
CA SER A 11 -7.48 15.12 12.53
C SER A 11 -7.51 13.59 12.59
N GLY A 12 -8.24 13.03 13.52
CA GLY A 12 -8.36 11.60 13.64
C GLY A 12 -9.13 11.17 14.87
N SER A 13 -9.41 9.89 14.94
CA SER A 13 -10.05 9.23 16.08
C SER A 13 -9.38 7.89 16.33
N PHE A 14 -9.29 7.50 17.57
CA PHE A 14 -8.81 6.20 17.99
C PHE A 14 -9.82 5.57 18.94
N ASN A 15 -10.26 4.36 18.64
CA ASN A 15 -11.14 3.57 19.48
C ASN A 15 -10.59 2.15 19.57
N MET A 16 -10.49 1.65 20.79
CA MET A 16 -10.07 0.27 21.06
C MET A 16 -11.08 -0.36 22.01
N GLN A 17 -11.55 -1.53 21.62
CA GLN A 17 -12.48 -2.33 22.42
C GLN A 17 -11.87 -3.71 22.65
N TYR A 18 -11.96 -4.17 23.89
CA TYR A 18 -11.52 -5.49 24.29
C TYR A 18 -12.63 -6.15 25.09
N SER A 19 -12.94 -7.40 24.76
CA SER A 19 -13.89 -8.22 25.52
C SER A 19 -13.34 -9.63 25.74
N ASN A 20 -13.67 -10.19 26.89
CA ASN A 20 -13.37 -11.56 27.23
C ASN A 20 -14.70 -12.28 27.52
N VAL A 21 -15.09 -13.12 26.58
CA VAL A 21 -16.36 -13.88 26.66
C VAL A 21 -16.05 -15.27 27.17
N LYS A 22 -16.79 -15.69 28.18
CA LYS A 22 -16.77 -17.06 28.72
C LYS A 22 -18.19 -17.62 28.58
N THR A 23 -18.32 -18.76 27.93
CA THR A 23 -19.60 -19.44 27.71
C THR A 23 -19.42 -20.88 28.18
N GLY A 24 -20.47 -21.47 28.81
CA GLY A 24 -20.42 -22.80 29.41
C GLY A 24 -19.87 -22.81 30.84
N GLU A 25 -19.93 -23.96 31.50
CA GLU A 25 -19.43 -24.14 32.86
C GLU A 25 -17.95 -24.60 32.83
N LYS A 26 -17.15 -24.06 33.75
CA LYS A 26 -15.72 -24.37 33.81
C LYS A 26 -15.51 -25.84 34.21
N GLY A 27 -15.03 -26.63 33.27
CA GLY A 27 -14.79 -28.08 33.43
C GLY A 27 -15.67 -28.96 32.56
N GLU A 28 -16.62 -28.39 31.84
CA GLU A 28 -17.42 -29.07 30.83
C GLU A 28 -16.87 -28.84 29.41
N ASP A 29 -17.22 -29.72 28.49
CA ASP A 29 -16.74 -29.71 27.08
C ASP A 29 -17.27 -28.49 26.30
N ASP A 30 -18.30 -27.81 26.79
CA ASP A 30 -18.88 -26.62 26.20
C ASP A 30 -18.25 -25.29 26.70
N TYR A 31 -17.23 -25.39 27.60
CA TYR A 31 -16.55 -24.19 28.11
C TYR A 31 -15.68 -23.54 27.06
N ILE A 32 -16.12 -22.38 26.58
CA ILE A 32 -15.39 -21.56 25.63
C ILE A 32 -14.93 -20.28 26.32
N LYS A 33 -13.62 -20.02 26.29
CA LYS A 33 -13.02 -18.75 26.69
C LYS A 33 -12.43 -18.09 25.44
N GLN A 34 -13.01 -16.96 25.05
CA GLN A 34 -12.58 -16.23 23.87
C GLN A 34 -12.29 -14.78 24.21
N SER A 35 -11.12 -14.30 23.80
CA SER A 35 -10.74 -12.90 23.90
C SER A 35 -10.93 -12.24 22.53
N ASN A 36 -11.73 -11.20 22.50
CA ASN A 36 -12.04 -10.46 21.30
C ASN A 36 -11.56 -9.04 21.41
N PHE A 37 -11.04 -8.49 20.34
CA PHE A 37 -10.66 -7.10 20.31
C PHE A 37 -11.03 -6.45 18.98
N ARG A 38 -11.19 -5.15 19.00
CA ARG A 38 -11.38 -4.30 17.83
C ARG A 38 -10.56 -3.04 18.00
N ILE A 39 -9.89 -2.64 16.94
CA ILE A 39 -9.15 -1.38 16.84
C ILE A 39 -9.69 -0.62 15.65
N GLN A 40 -10.10 0.60 15.90
CA GLN A 40 -10.48 1.57 14.88
C GLN A 40 -9.60 2.80 15.04
N TRP A 41 -8.86 3.14 14.00
CA TRP A 41 -8.02 4.30 13.96
C TRP A 41 -8.18 5.02 12.65
N THR A 42 -8.58 6.27 12.72
CA THR A 42 -8.58 7.16 11.58
C THR A 42 -7.58 8.27 11.82
N HIS A 43 -6.83 8.63 10.82
CA HIS A 43 -5.91 9.75 10.85
C HIS A 43 -5.86 10.41 9.49
N SER A 44 -5.94 11.73 9.48
CA SER A 44 -5.79 12.55 8.28
C SER A 44 -4.92 13.75 8.57
N GLN A 45 -3.94 13.97 7.74
CA GLN A 45 -3.07 15.14 7.79
C GLN A 45 -3.59 16.20 6.83
N ASP A 46 -3.70 17.47 7.28
CA ASP A 46 -3.98 18.59 6.40
C ASP A 46 -2.78 18.79 5.44
N PRO A 47 -3.00 18.85 4.13
CA PRO A 47 -1.94 19.12 3.15
C PRO A 47 -1.15 20.40 3.41
N LYS A 48 -1.77 21.39 4.05
CA LYS A 48 -1.11 22.64 4.44
C LYS A 48 -0.14 22.49 5.61
N ALA A 49 -0.28 21.43 6.42
CA ALA A 49 0.56 21.19 7.59
C ALA A 49 2.01 20.87 7.22
N ASN A 50 2.17 20.11 6.15
CA ASN A 50 3.48 19.75 5.61
C ASN A 50 3.40 19.69 4.08
N PRO A 51 3.60 20.80 3.39
CA PRO A 51 3.58 20.84 1.94
C PRO A 51 4.55 19.81 1.34
N GLY A 52 4.03 18.99 0.43
CA GLY A 52 4.81 17.95 -0.23
C GLY A 52 4.86 16.61 0.52
N SER A 53 4.21 16.45 1.69
CA SER A 53 3.97 15.12 2.25
C SER A 53 2.56 15.00 2.81
N THR A 54 1.96 13.82 2.66
CA THR A 54 0.66 13.50 3.22
C THR A 54 0.72 12.14 3.91
N PHE A 55 0.06 12.05 5.06
CA PHE A 55 -0.13 10.81 5.78
C PHE A 55 -1.60 10.64 6.12
N SER A 56 -2.14 9.47 5.82
CA SER A 56 -3.51 9.10 6.17
C SER A 56 -3.58 7.65 6.61
N ALA A 57 -4.45 7.37 7.56
CA ALA A 57 -4.72 6.04 8.05
C ALA A 57 -6.23 5.84 8.25
N SER A 58 -6.71 4.68 7.85
CA SER A 58 -8.06 4.19 8.13
C SER A 58 -7.93 2.72 8.48
N VAL A 59 -7.78 2.45 9.76
CA VAL A 59 -7.61 1.09 10.29
C VAL A 59 -8.91 0.66 10.96
N ASN A 60 -9.43 -0.48 10.54
CA ASN A 60 -10.55 -1.17 11.17
C ASN A 60 -10.19 -2.66 11.22
N PHE A 61 -9.66 -3.08 12.35
CA PHE A 61 -9.26 -4.44 12.58
C PHE A 61 -10.06 -5.02 13.76
N ALA A 62 -10.63 -6.20 13.58
CA ALA A 62 -11.36 -6.90 14.62
C ALA A 62 -11.08 -8.39 14.55
N THR A 63 -11.03 -9.07 15.70
CA THR A 63 -11.03 -10.54 15.73
C THR A 63 -12.36 -11.07 15.21
N SER A 64 -12.37 -12.24 14.55
CA SER A 64 -13.58 -12.85 13.99
C SER A 64 -14.66 -13.12 15.06
N GLY A 65 -14.24 -13.36 16.29
CA GLY A 65 -15.15 -13.50 17.44
C GLY A 65 -15.80 -12.20 17.87
N TYR A 66 -15.20 -11.03 17.58
CA TYR A 66 -15.79 -9.75 17.98
C TYR A 66 -17.16 -9.52 17.35
N SER A 67 -17.29 -9.69 16.04
CA SER A 67 -18.56 -9.50 15.33
C SER A 67 -19.64 -10.46 15.83
N ARG A 68 -19.26 -11.66 16.23
CA ARG A 68 -20.20 -12.71 16.67
C ARG A 68 -20.67 -12.55 18.12
N TYR A 69 -19.77 -12.13 19.04
CA TYR A 69 -20.05 -12.16 20.47
C TYR A 69 -20.05 -10.80 21.16
N SER A 70 -19.50 -9.77 20.54
CA SER A 70 -19.28 -8.48 21.20
C SER A 70 -19.80 -7.29 20.40
N ALA A 71 -20.19 -7.46 19.16
CA ALA A 71 -20.70 -6.36 18.35
C ALA A 71 -22.11 -5.94 18.83
N THR A 72 -22.29 -4.65 19.06
CA THR A 72 -23.57 -4.04 19.44
C THR A 72 -24.27 -3.38 18.26
N ASN A 73 -23.56 -3.18 17.15
CA ASN A 73 -24.09 -2.53 15.96
C ASN A 73 -24.39 -3.58 14.88
N LEU A 74 -25.57 -3.48 14.27
CA LEU A 74 -26.03 -4.41 13.24
C LEU A 74 -25.07 -4.45 12.01
N ASN A 75 -24.50 -3.29 11.63
CA ASN A 75 -23.54 -3.24 10.53
C ASN A 75 -22.27 -4.04 10.83
N ASP A 76 -21.80 -4.04 12.06
CA ASP A 76 -20.62 -4.81 12.47
C ASP A 76 -20.90 -6.32 12.51
N ILE A 77 -22.14 -6.70 12.82
CA ILE A 77 -22.59 -8.10 12.80
C ILE A 77 -22.70 -8.61 11.36
N LEU A 78 -23.20 -7.78 10.46
CA LEU A 78 -23.45 -8.15 9.07
C LEU A 78 -22.21 -8.02 8.18
N SER A 79 -21.24 -7.20 8.58
CA SER A 79 -20.03 -7.03 7.78
C SER A 79 -19.10 -8.23 7.92
N THR A 80 -18.93 -8.93 6.81
CA THR A 80 -18.02 -10.08 6.71
C THR A 80 -16.62 -9.71 6.27
N GLN A 81 -16.44 -8.50 5.77
CA GLN A 81 -15.17 -8.01 5.26
C GLN A 81 -14.82 -6.64 5.86
N THR A 82 -13.63 -6.54 6.41
CA THR A 82 -13.07 -5.28 6.90
C THR A 82 -11.77 -4.97 6.18
N ASN A 83 -11.57 -3.67 5.89
CA ASN A 83 -10.39 -3.19 5.21
C ASN A 83 -9.71 -2.13 6.05
N SER A 84 -8.39 -2.23 6.11
CA SER A 84 -7.52 -1.26 6.77
C SER A 84 -6.49 -0.77 5.80
N THR A 85 -6.29 0.55 5.75
CA THR A 85 -5.30 1.17 4.86
C THR A 85 -4.51 2.22 5.60
N VAL A 86 -3.21 2.28 5.32
CA VAL A 86 -2.33 3.34 5.76
C VAL A 86 -1.55 3.82 4.54
N SER A 87 -1.57 5.12 4.28
CA SER A 87 -0.96 5.72 3.11
C SER A 87 -0.03 6.85 3.50
N TYR A 88 1.14 6.86 2.89
CA TYR A 88 2.10 7.95 2.99
C TYR A 88 2.54 8.36 1.60
N SER A 89 2.58 9.64 1.33
CA SER A 89 3.17 10.16 0.10
C SER A 89 4.10 11.32 0.38
N LYS A 90 5.16 11.43 -0.42
CA LYS A 90 6.15 12.49 -0.36
C LYS A 90 6.51 12.95 -1.75
N ASN A 91 6.35 14.25 -1.99
CA ASN A 91 6.83 14.93 -3.18
C ASN A 91 7.93 15.92 -2.76
N TRP A 92 9.09 15.82 -3.38
CA TRP A 92 10.16 16.77 -3.12
C TRP A 92 10.03 17.97 -4.05
N ALA A 93 9.61 19.10 -3.48
CA ALA A 93 9.41 20.33 -4.24
C ALA A 93 10.68 20.75 -5.01
N GLY A 94 10.53 21.17 -6.25
CA GLY A 94 11.64 21.54 -7.12
C GLY A 94 12.47 20.38 -7.67
N THR A 95 12.12 19.15 -7.37
CA THR A 95 12.77 17.95 -7.88
C THR A 95 11.77 17.05 -8.61
N PRO A 96 12.21 16.17 -9.52
CA PRO A 96 11.32 15.24 -10.20
C PRO A 96 10.94 14.01 -9.36
N PHE A 97 11.30 13.96 -8.08
CA PHE A 97 11.13 12.78 -7.24
C PHE A 97 9.82 12.77 -6.47
N SER A 98 9.17 11.62 -6.45
CA SER A 98 8.02 11.35 -5.59
C SER A 98 8.08 9.92 -5.05
N LEU A 99 7.60 9.74 -3.82
CA LEU A 99 7.50 8.45 -3.14
C LEU A 99 6.07 8.29 -2.63
N SER A 100 5.48 7.13 -2.84
CA SER A 100 4.27 6.71 -2.16
C SER A 100 4.48 5.35 -1.51
N ALA A 101 3.97 5.18 -0.30
CA ALA A 101 3.98 3.93 0.44
C ALA A 101 2.57 3.65 0.96
N ASN A 102 2.05 2.46 0.65
CA ASN A 102 0.72 2.05 1.06
C ASN A 102 0.81 0.71 1.78
N MET A 103 0.05 0.59 2.84
CA MET A 103 -0.19 -0.64 3.57
C MET A 103 -1.69 -0.94 3.52
N ALA A 104 -2.05 -2.17 3.21
CA ALA A 104 -3.44 -2.60 3.17
C ALA A 104 -3.60 -3.96 3.85
N ILE A 105 -4.63 -4.08 4.67
CA ILE A 105 -5.04 -5.33 5.31
C ILE A 105 -6.53 -5.51 4.99
N SER A 106 -6.85 -6.63 4.37
CA SER A 106 -8.23 -7.04 4.11
C SER A 106 -8.51 -8.33 4.88
N GLN A 107 -9.51 -8.30 5.72
CA GLN A 107 -9.90 -9.41 6.57
C GLN A 107 -11.29 -9.91 6.19
N ASN A 108 -11.44 -11.21 6.04
CA ASN A 108 -12.72 -11.88 5.86
C ASN A 108 -13.04 -12.71 7.11
N SER A 109 -14.08 -12.29 7.84
CA SER A 109 -14.48 -12.92 9.10
C SER A 109 -15.17 -14.28 8.92
N GLN A 110 -15.76 -14.56 7.75
CA GLN A 110 -16.38 -15.86 7.48
C GLN A 110 -15.32 -16.96 7.29
N ASN A 111 -14.35 -16.70 6.45
CA ASN A 111 -13.28 -17.64 6.12
C ASN A 111 -12.08 -17.53 7.06
N LYS A 112 -12.10 -16.57 7.99
CA LYS A 112 -10.99 -16.24 8.91
C LYS A 112 -9.67 -16.00 8.17
N THR A 113 -9.75 -15.48 6.94
CA THR A 113 -8.58 -15.18 6.11
C THR A 113 -8.23 -13.70 6.19
N ILE A 114 -6.94 -13.43 6.19
CA ILE A 114 -6.38 -12.08 6.21
C ILE A 114 -5.39 -11.97 5.07
N SER A 115 -5.63 -11.01 4.19
CA SER A 115 -4.71 -10.62 3.13
C SER A 115 -3.99 -9.34 3.53
N ILE A 116 -2.66 -9.42 3.58
CA ILE A 116 -1.79 -8.34 4.01
C ILE A 116 -0.93 -7.93 2.83
N THR A 117 -0.95 -6.64 2.51
CA THR A 117 -0.03 -6.03 1.56
C THR A 117 0.77 -4.97 2.30
N LEU A 118 2.09 -5.24 2.51
CA LEU A 118 2.86 -4.46 3.48
C LEU A 118 4.36 -4.48 3.18
N PRO A 119 4.98 -3.36 2.79
CA PRO A 119 4.39 -2.23 2.09
C PRO A 119 4.31 -2.43 0.58
N THR A 120 3.43 -1.69 -0.08
CA THR A 120 3.60 -1.35 -1.49
C THR A 120 4.24 0.02 -1.56
N MET A 121 5.45 0.11 -2.12
CA MET A 121 6.16 1.37 -2.29
C MET A 121 6.31 1.66 -3.77
N VAL A 122 6.07 2.90 -4.16
CA VAL A 122 6.30 3.37 -5.53
C VAL A 122 7.16 4.62 -5.46
N PHE A 123 8.33 4.53 -6.06
CA PHE A 123 9.22 5.65 -6.25
C PHE A 123 9.19 6.07 -7.72
N ASN A 124 8.83 7.33 -7.97
CA ASN A 124 8.75 7.87 -9.31
C ASN A 124 9.76 9.00 -9.49
N VAL A 125 10.40 8.97 -10.64
CA VAL A 125 11.11 10.11 -11.20
C VAL A 125 10.30 10.63 -12.38
N SER A 126 9.74 11.82 -12.24
CA SER A 126 8.95 12.47 -13.30
C SER A 126 9.83 12.69 -14.52
N ARG A 127 9.19 12.93 -15.67
CA ARG A 127 9.88 13.14 -16.93
C ARG A 127 11.01 14.15 -16.80
N PHE A 128 12.22 13.75 -17.18
CA PHE A 128 13.39 14.60 -17.26
C PHE A 128 14.11 14.39 -18.60
N TYR A 129 14.95 15.35 -18.95
CA TYR A 129 15.69 15.35 -20.20
C TYR A 129 17.19 15.29 -19.88
N PRO A 130 17.79 14.08 -19.89
CA PRO A 130 19.18 13.91 -19.41
C PRO A 130 20.22 14.63 -20.27
N PHE A 131 19.91 14.82 -21.55
CA PHE A 131 20.83 15.43 -22.51
C PHE A 131 20.54 16.91 -22.80
N LYS A 132 19.62 17.52 -22.07
CA LYS A 132 19.26 18.92 -22.25
C LYS A 132 20.37 19.83 -21.71
N ARG A 133 20.88 20.73 -22.54
CA ARG A 133 21.86 21.74 -22.12
C ARG A 133 21.29 22.68 -21.08
N LYS A 134 22.13 23.07 -20.10
CA LYS A 134 21.77 24.07 -19.07
C LYS A 134 21.60 25.46 -19.67
N GLU A 135 22.48 25.83 -20.58
CA GLU A 135 22.40 27.11 -21.32
C GLU A 135 21.97 26.86 -22.76
N LYS A 136 20.83 27.40 -23.12
CA LYS A 136 20.23 27.20 -24.42
C LYS A 136 20.79 28.21 -25.41
N GLN A 137 21.63 27.74 -26.32
CA GLN A 137 22.12 28.53 -27.48
C GLN A 137 21.59 27.90 -28.77
N GLY A 138 20.68 28.61 -29.47
CA GLY A 138 20.11 28.18 -30.74
C GLY A 138 18.96 27.15 -30.63
N LYS A 139 18.73 26.40 -31.73
CA LYS A 139 17.67 25.38 -31.78
C LYS A 139 18.06 24.11 -30.99
N ASP A 140 17.03 23.45 -30.41
CA ASP A 140 17.22 22.18 -29.71
C ASP A 140 17.76 21.13 -30.66
N ARG A 141 18.81 20.41 -30.25
CA ARG A 141 19.35 19.27 -30.97
C ARG A 141 18.43 18.06 -30.78
N TRP A 142 18.42 17.11 -31.69
CA TRP A 142 17.53 15.96 -31.66
C TRP A 142 17.66 15.14 -30.36
N TYR A 143 18.85 14.99 -29.80
CA TYR A 143 19.09 14.24 -28.56
C TYR A 143 18.60 14.99 -27.31
N GLU A 144 18.49 16.33 -27.34
CA GLU A 144 17.95 17.12 -26.23
C GLU A 144 16.46 16.92 -26.00
N LYS A 145 15.77 16.34 -27.00
CA LYS A 145 14.36 15.99 -26.95
C LYS A 145 14.11 14.57 -26.43
N ILE A 146 15.17 13.84 -26.07
CA ILE A 146 15.06 12.55 -25.42
C ILE A 146 14.65 12.78 -23.97
N SER A 147 13.51 12.20 -23.62
CA SER A 147 12.98 12.24 -22.28
C SER A 147 12.99 10.85 -21.67
N MET A 148 13.21 10.80 -20.36
CA MET A 148 13.19 9.58 -19.57
C MET A 148 12.30 9.78 -18.35
N GLN A 149 11.68 8.69 -17.91
CA GLN A 149 10.99 8.58 -16.63
C GLN A 149 11.51 7.33 -15.92
N TYR A 150 11.30 7.24 -14.64
CA TYR A 150 11.58 6.02 -13.89
C TYR A 150 10.47 5.77 -12.88
N THR A 151 10.03 4.53 -12.82
CA THR A 151 9.11 4.04 -11.79
C THR A 151 9.68 2.76 -11.20
N GLY A 152 10.01 2.82 -9.92
CA GLY A 152 10.34 1.63 -9.11
C GLY A 152 9.16 1.28 -8.22
N LYS A 153 8.65 0.06 -8.33
CA LYS A 153 7.54 -0.44 -7.51
C LYS A 153 7.97 -1.67 -6.73
N MET A 154 7.89 -1.59 -5.41
CA MET A 154 8.08 -2.71 -4.51
C MET A 154 6.73 -3.17 -3.97
N THR A 155 6.50 -4.46 -3.95
CA THR A 155 5.27 -5.04 -3.38
C THR A 155 5.61 -6.24 -2.51
N ASN A 156 5.06 -6.25 -1.30
CA ASN A 156 5.06 -7.39 -0.41
C ASN A 156 3.61 -7.78 -0.12
N SER A 157 3.27 -9.05 -0.27
CA SER A 157 1.92 -9.53 0.02
C SER A 157 1.94 -10.95 0.57
N VAL A 158 1.00 -11.22 1.46
CA VAL A 158 0.74 -12.56 1.99
C VAL A 158 -0.75 -12.71 2.29
N THR A 159 -1.27 -13.91 2.11
CA THR A 159 -2.61 -14.29 2.57
C THR A 159 -2.43 -15.41 3.58
N THR A 160 -3.02 -15.23 4.76
CA THR A 160 -2.88 -16.13 5.90
C THR A 160 -4.20 -16.24 6.66
N THR A 161 -4.23 -17.05 7.69
CA THR A 161 -5.36 -17.15 8.62
C THR A 161 -5.17 -16.25 9.83
N GLU A 162 -6.26 -15.90 10.52
CA GLU A 162 -6.23 -15.02 11.70
C GLU A 162 -5.30 -15.55 12.81
N SER A 163 -5.20 -16.86 12.96
CA SER A 163 -4.36 -17.50 13.97
C SER A 163 -2.85 -17.42 13.67
N GLU A 164 -2.49 -17.23 12.40
CA GLU A 164 -1.12 -17.29 11.92
C GLU A 164 -0.53 -15.96 11.51
N VAL A 165 -1.29 -14.85 11.64
CA VAL A 165 -0.87 -13.50 11.20
C VAL A 165 0.52 -13.10 11.72
N PHE A 166 0.84 -13.47 12.94
CA PHE A 166 2.12 -13.17 13.59
C PHE A 166 3.08 -14.34 13.62
N SER A 167 2.79 -15.42 12.88
CA SER A 167 3.69 -16.58 12.82
C SER A 167 4.92 -16.28 11.97
N LYS A 168 6.02 -16.95 12.29
CA LYS A 168 7.25 -16.90 11.49
C LYS A 168 7.00 -17.38 10.07
N GLU A 169 6.16 -18.39 9.93
CA GLU A 169 5.78 -18.99 8.65
C GLU A 169 5.07 -17.98 7.73
N THR A 170 4.18 -17.14 8.26
CA THR A 170 3.55 -16.08 7.50
C THR A 170 4.57 -15.07 6.95
N LEU A 171 5.57 -14.70 7.74
CA LEU A 171 6.65 -13.82 7.28
C LEU A 171 7.52 -14.49 6.22
N GLU A 172 7.80 -15.78 6.39
CA GLU A 172 8.55 -16.56 5.39
C GLU A 172 7.78 -16.78 4.10
N ASN A 173 6.44 -16.82 4.14
CA ASN A 173 5.58 -17.01 2.98
C ASN A 173 5.24 -15.71 2.25
N MET A 174 5.75 -14.57 2.69
CA MET A 174 5.55 -13.29 1.98
C MET A 174 6.11 -13.34 0.56
N LYS A 175 5.28 -12.93 -0.40
CA LYS A 175 5.64 -12.78 -1.80
C LYS A 175 6.20 -11.38 -2.02
N ASN A 176 7.49 -11.29 -2.30
CA ASN A 176 8.21 -10.04 -2.42
C ASN A 176 8.68 -9.86 -3.87
N GLY A 177 8.51 -8.67 -4.42
CA GLY A 177 9.01 -8.35 -5.74
C GLY A 177 9.25 -6.86 -5.91
N ILE A 178 10.21 -6.54 -6.76
CA ILE A 178 10.49 -5.18 -7.21
C ILE A 178 10.35 -5.14 -8.74
N GLU A 179 9.67 -4.13 -9.22
CA GLU A 179 9.51 -3.84 -10.64
C GLU A 179 10.14 -2.49 -10.94
N HIS A 180 10.98 -2.45 -11.97
CA HIS A 180 11.57 -1.25 -12.51
C HIS A 180 11.01 -0.99 -13.89
N SER A 181 10.57 0.23 -14.16
CA SER A 181 10.06 0.64 -15.46
C SER A 181 10.72 1.96 -15.87
N ILE A 182 11.34 1.95 -17.06
CA ILE A 182 12.05 3.10 -17.60
C ILE A 182 11.53 3.35 -19.02
N PRO A 183 10.46 4.14 -19.20
CA PRO A 183 10.04 4.61 -20.50
C PRO A 183 11.00 5.72 -20.99
N ILE A 184 11.52 5.52 -22.18
CA ILE A 184 12.37 6.47 -22.90
C ILE A 184 11.61 6.89 -24.16
N SER A 185 11.44 8.17 -24.39
CA SER A 185 10.77 8.68 -25.57
C SER A 185 11.46 9.91 -26.13
N ALA A 186 11.39 10.08 -27.43
CA ALA A 186 11.85 11.28 -28.10
C ALA A 186 10.77 11.78 -29.06
N SER A 187 10.74 13.07 -29.33
CA SER A 187 9.84 13.64 -30.32
C SER A 187 10.60 14.68 -31.15
N PHE A 188 10.65 14.49 -32.43
CA PHE A 188 11.32 15.42 -33.35
C PHE A 188 10.66 15.44 -34.72
N ASN A 189 10.77 16.58 -35.39
CA ASN A 189 10.25 16.78 -36.72
C ASN A 189 11.39 16.56 -37.73
N LEU A 190 11.16 15.62 -38.64
CA LEU A 190 12.05 15.39 -39.77
C LEU A 190 11.54 16.18 -40.96
N LEU A 191 12.46 16.93 -41.62
CA LEU A 191 12.17 17.74 -42.80
C LEU A 191 10.97 18.72 -42.66
N ASN A 192 10.58 19.10 -41.44
CA ASN A 192 9.41 19.94 -41.07
C ASN A 192 8.03 19.36 -41.46
N TYR A 193 7.97 18.16 -42.06
CA TYR A 193 6.71 17.55 -42.48
C TYR A 193 6.37 16.26 -41.75
N ILE A 194 7.39 15.57 -41.21
CA ILE A 194 7.20 14.27 -40.59
C ILE A 194 7.52 14.36 -39.09
N ASN A 195 6.51 14.07 -38.25
CA ASN A 195 6.69 13.96 -36.80
C ASN A 195 7.07 12.53 -36.44
N LEU A 196 8.25 12.35 -35.89
CA LEU A 196 8.73 11.07 -35.37
C LEU A 196 8.69 11.08 -33.84
N SER A 197 8.08 10.05 -33.27
CA SER A 197 7.96 9.89 -31.82
C SER A 197 8.38 8.46 -31.40
N PRO A 198 9.67 8.12 -31.54
CA PRO A 198 10.16 6.82 -31.11
C PRO A 198 10.04 6.68 -29.58
N SER A 199 9.71 5.48 -29.13
CA SER A 199 9.68 5.14 -27.72
C SER A 199 10.22 3.74 -27.47
N VAL A 200 10.91 3.57 -26.37
CA VAL A 200 11.42 2.29 -25.86
C VAL A 200 11.04 2.19 -24.38
N ASN A 201 10.47 1.06 -24.00
CA ASN A 201 10.15 0.79 -22.59
C ASN A 201 11.06 -0.33 -22.09
N TYR A 202 11.84 -0.04 -21.08
CA TYR A 202 12.61 -1.04 -20.36
C TYR A 202 11.85 -1.41 -19.10
N ASN A 203 11.57 -2.70 -18.89
CA ASN A 203 10.91 -3.23 -17.70
C ASN A 203 11.74 -4.39 -17.16
N GLU A 204 12.00 -4.34 -15.86
CA GLU A 204 12.74 -5.38 -15.16
C GLU A 204 11.99 -5.75 -13.88
N LYS A 205 11.97 -7.05 -13.54
CA LYS A 205 11.29 -7.57 -12.36
C LYS A 205 12.24 -8.47 -11.57
N TRP A 206 12.38 -8.15 -10.30
CA TRP A 206 13.19 -8.92 -9.35
C TRP A 206 12.27 -9.64 -8.38
N TYR A 207 12.43 -10.96 -8.30
CA TYR A 207 11.71 -11.81 -7.37
C TYR A 207 12.72 -12.36 -6.36
N PHE A 208 12.43 -12.21 -5.08
CA PHE A 208 13.32 -12.68 -4.02
C PHE A 208 13.05 -14.11 -3.61
N LYS A 209 11.93 -14.68 -4.06
CA LYS A 209 11.53 -16.05 -3.79
C LYS A 209 11.11 -16.74 -5.07
N LYS A 210 11.52 -18.01 -5.20
CA LYS A 210 11.10 -18.94 -6.25
C LYS A 210 10.17 -19.97 -5.63
N VAL A 211 9.05 -20.24 -6.30
CA VAL A 211 8.17 -21.37 -5.95
C VAL A 211 8.51 -22.50 -6.93
N GLU A 212 8.94 -23.64 -6.41
CA GLU A 212 9.12 -24.85 -7.18
C GLU A 212 7.97 -25.80 -6.88
N PHE A 213 7.33 -26.29 -7.91
CA PHE A 213 6.28 -27.29 -7.80
C PHE A 213 6.92 -28.65 -8.09
N GLU A 214 6.86 -29.55 -7.10
CA GLU A 214 7.22 -30.93 -7.29
C GLU A 214 5.97 -31.79 -7.52
N TRP A 215 6.03 -32.66 -8.50
CA TRP A 215 4.97 -33.63 -8.75
C TRP A 215 4.97 -34.67 -7.65
N ASN A 216 3.90 -34.77 -6.87
CA ASN A 216 3.71 -35.82 -5.88
C ASN A 216 2.81 -36.93 -6.44
N PRO A 217 3.34 -38.11 -6.81
CA PRO A 217 2.55 -39.19 -7.43
C PRO A 217 1.59 -39.87 -6.46
N VAL A 218 1.64 -39.54 -5.15
CA VAL A 218 0.87 -40.23 -4.10
C VAL A 218 -0.47 -39.51 -3.83
N THR A 219 -0.63 -38.26 -4.24
CA THR A 219 -1.83 -37.43 -3.98
C THR A 219 -2.60 -37.08 -5.26
N ASN A 220 -2.74 -38.04 -6.14
CA ASN A 220 -3.57 -37.87 -7.36
C ASN A 220 -5.05 -37.93 -7.03
#